data_579b0646497e79166ff86af46be760a7
#
_entry.id   579b0646497e79166ff86af46be760a7
#
_cell.length_a   1.000
_cell.length_b   1.000
_cell.length_c   1.000
_cell.angle_alpha   90.00
_cell.angle_beta   90.00
_cell.angle_gamma   90.00
#
_symmetry.space_group_name_H-M   'P 1'
#
loop_
_entity.id
_entity.type
_entity.pdbx_description
1 polymer ?
#
loop_
_entity_poly.entity_id
_entity_poly.type
_entity_poly.pdbx_seq_one_letter_code
_entity_poly.pdbx_strand_id
1 'polypeptide(L)'
;MPERVVFDTNVMVSGLLWRGKPYQCLLLARTGLVQAIYCREMLAELSRKLEDKFGFSVDRIQAVLYDWRRHAQEVRITGDLHVVTADPDDDKFIECAQTAGATVIVSGDRHLLNLGQYEGIVILRPAEFMARFNETSSIR
;
A
#
# COMPACT_ATOMS: atom_id res chain seq x y z
N MET A 1 -8.41 -6.41 16.66
CA MET A 1 -7.69 -6.74 15.40
C MET A 1 -7.23 -5.46 14.72
N PRO A 2 -5.98 -5.37 14.27
CA PRO A 2 -5.52 -4.20 13.54
C PRO A 2 -6.28 -4.02 12.22
N GLU A 3 -6.47 -2.78 11.83
CA GLU A 3 -7.06 -2.48 10.52
C GLU A 3 -6.16 -3.02 9.41
N ARG A 4 -6.76 -3.62 8.37
CA ARG A 4 -6.05 -4.20 7.24
C ARG A 4 -5.98 -3.15 6.13
N VAL A 5 -4.77 -2.87 5.65
CA VAL A 5 -4.49 -1.72 4.78
C VAL A 5 -3.61 -2.15 3.61
N VAL A 6 -3.92 -1.67 2.42
CA VAL A 6 -3.07 -1.81 1.24
C VAL A 6 -2.39 -0.46 0.98
N PHE A 7 -1.06 -0.49 0.80
CA PHE A 7 -0.29 0.69 0.40
C PHE A 7 0.09 0.54 -1.07
N ASP A 8 -0.21 1.53 -1.90
CA ASP A 8 0.21 1.44 -3.28
C ASP A 8 1.75 1.51 -3.40
N THR A 9 2.26 1.13 -4.56
CA THR A 9 3.70 1.01 -4.75
C THR A 9 4.41 2.36 -4.61
N ASN A 10 3.78 3.46 -5.04
CA ASN A 10 4.40 4.78 -4.92
C ASN A 10 4.50 5.22 -3.46
N VAL A 11 3.51 4.89 -2.63
CA VAL A 11 3.57 5.14 -1.18
C VAL A 11 4.71 4.34 -0.56
N MET A 12 4.88 3.09 -0.96
CA MET A 12 5.98 2.25 -0.49
C MET A 12 7.33 2.84 -0.85
N VAL A 13 7.51 3.27 -2.11
CA VAL A 13 8.75 3.91 -2.56
C VAL A 13 9.03 5.18 -1.77
N SER A 14 8.02 6.06 -1.65
CA SER A 14 8.18 7.32 -0.92
C SER A 14 8.53 7.09 0.54
N GLY A 15 7.91 6.10 1.17
CA GLY A 15 8.17 5.75 2.56
C GLY A 15 9.55 5.15 2.79
N LEU A 16 10.12 4.51 1.77
CA LEU A 16 11.49 3.97 1.85
C LEU A 16 12.55 5.05 1.68
N LEU A 17 12.27 6.07 0.88
CA LEU A 17 13.27 7.06 0.48
C LEU A 17 13.24 8.34 1.33
N TRP A 18 12.07 8.72 1.84
CA TRP A 18 11.91 9.98 2.58
C TRP A 18 11.12 9.77 3.87
N ARG A 19 11.29 10.69 4.81
CA ARG A 19 10.64 10.60 6.13
C ARG A 19 9.42 11.52 6.23
N GLY A 20 8.54 11.47 5.23
CA GLY A 20 7.29 12.21 5.24
C GLY A 20 6.10 11.36 5.71
N LYS A 21 4.91 11.75 5.29
CA LYS A 21 3.68 11.03 5.64
C LYS A 21 3.67 9.57 5.18
N PRO A 22 4.15 9.24 3.96
CA PRO A 22 4.23 7.83 3.57
C PRO A 22 5.08 7.01 4.53
N TYR A 23 6.22 7.54 4.97
CA TYR A 23 7.08 6.87 5.95
C TYR A 23 6.32 6.60 7.25
N GLN A 24 5.57 7.59 7.74
CA GLN A 24 4.76 7.44 8.96
C GLN A 24 3.71 6.34 8.81
N CYS A 25 3.08 6.26 7.63
CA CYS A 25 2.11 5.20 7.34
C CYS A 25 2.77 3.82 7.41
N LEU A 26 3.95 3.66 6.82
CA LEU A 26 4.66 2.38 6.83
C LEU A 26 5.12 2.00 8.24
N LEU A 27 5.44 2.98 9.09
CA LEU A 27 5.77 2.70 10.49
C LEU A 27 4.61 2.05 11.24
N LEU A 28 3.37 2.41 10.92
CA LEU A 28 2.21 1.78 11.55
C LEU A 28 2.17 0.29 11.26
N ALA A 29 2.51 -0.10 10.03
CA ALA A 29 2.58 -1.51 9.66
C ALA A 29 3.75 -2.20 10.35
N ARG A 30 4.91 -1.55 10.38
CA ARG A 30 6.12 -2.11 10.97
C ARG A 30 5.97 -2.34 12.48
N THR A 31 5.21 -1.49 13.16
CA THR A 31 4.96 -1.62 14.60
C THR A 31 3.72 -2.45 14.93
N GLY A 32 3.00 -2.94 13.93
CA GLY A 32 1.84 -3.80 14.12
C GLY A 32 0.54 -3.06 14.47
N LEU A 33 0.53 -1.73 14.38
CA LEU A 33 -0.68 -0.95 14.65
C LEU A 33 -1.70 -1.06 13.51
N VAL A 34 -1.24 -1.35 12.29
CA VAL A 34 -2.09 -1.77 11.17
C VAL A 34 -1.48 -3.02 10.57
N GLN A 35 -2.30 -3.81 9.88
CA GLN A 35 -1.84 -4.98 9.15
C GLN A 35 -1.73 -4.63 7.67
N ALA A 36 -0.52 -4.47 7.17
CA ALA A 36 -0.30 -4.24 5.74
C ALA A 36 -0.57 -5.51 4.96
N ILE A 37 -1.17 -5.35 3.78
CA ILE A 37 -1.52 -6.45 2.87
C ILE A 37 -0.83 -6.20 1.54
N TYR A 38 -0.34 -7.25 0.90
CA TYR A 38 0.27 -7.14 -0.42
C TYR A 38 -0.01 -8.38 -1.26
N CYS A 39 0.22 -8.26 -2.56
CA CYS A 39 0.24 -9.39 -3.49
C CYS A 39 1.59 -9.38 -4.22
N ARG A 40 1.93 -10.51 -4.83
CA ARG A 40 3.22 -10.65 -5.53
C ARG A 40 3.40 -9.61 -6.62
N GLU A 41 2.33 -9.28 -7.33
CA GLU A 41 2.34 -8.29 -8.41
C GLU A 41 2.78 -6.92 -7.91
N MET A 42 2.38 -6.55 -6.69
CA MET A 42 2.81 -5.30 -6.07
C MET A 42 4.31 -5.29 -5.79
N LEU A 43 4.85 -6.40 -5.26
CA LEU A 43 6.28 -6.47 -4.98
C LEU A 43 7.12 -6.50 -6.26
N ALA A 44 6.61 -7.12 -7.33
CA ALA A 44 7.27 -7.09 -8.63
C ALA A 44 7.34 -5.65 -9.16
N GLU A 45 6.26 -4.89 -9.04
CA GLU A 45 6.26 -3.48 -9.45
C GLU A 45 7.22 -2.65 -8.59
N LEU A 46 7.21 -2.86 -7.28
CA LEU A 46 8.12 -2.18 -6.36
C LEU A 46 9.58 -2.44 -6.75
N SER A 47 9.92 -3.70 -7.01
CA SER A 47 11.26 -4.12 -7.42
C SER A 47 11.70 -3.39 -8.68
N ARG A 48 10.84 -3.35 -9.71
CA ARG A 48 11.14 -2.66 -10.97
C ARG A 48 11.37 -1.16 -10.76
N LYS A 49 10.54 -0.51 -9.95
CA LYS A 49 10.68 0.92 -9.69
C LYS A 49 11.96 1.25 -8.94
N LEU A 50 12.31 0.43 -7.95
CA LEU A 50 13.55 0.64 -7.19
C LEU A 50 14.78 0.48 -8.07
N GLU A 51 14.78 -0.49 -9.00
CA GLU A 51 15.86 -0.67 -9.94
C GLU A 51 15.89 0.43 -10.99
N ASP A 52 14.78 0.63 -11.70
CA ASP A 52 14.74 1.47 -12.90
C ASP A 52 14.84 2.97 -12.60
N LYS A 53 14.20 3.42 -11.53
CA LYS A 53 14.13 4.85 -11.19
C LYS A 53 15.16 5.28 -10.16
N PHE A 54 15.58 4.38 -9.29
CA PHE A 54 16.43 4.74 -8.14
C PHE A 54 17.74 3.98 -8.11
N GLY A 55 17.98 3.09 -9.07
CA GLY A 55 19.26 2.40 -9.20
C GLY A 55 19.63 1.48 -8.05
N PHE A 56 18.65 0.93 -7.34
CA PHE A 56 18.91 0.01 -6.26
C PHE A 56 19.57 -1.26 -6.80
N SER A 57 20.60 -1.73 -6.09
CA SER A 57 21.23 -3.02 -6.40
C SER A 57 20.25 -4.16 -6.10
N VAL A 58 20.53 -5.33 -6.68
CA VAL A 58 19.75 -6.55 -6.40
C VAL A 58 19.73 -6.83 -4.90
N ASP A 59 20.87 -6.70 -4.22
CA ASP A 59 20.95 -6.97 -2.79
C ASP A 59 20.09 -6.02 -1.97
N ARG A 60 20.07 -4.74 -2.31
CA ARG A 60 19.22 -3.76 -1.62
C ARG A 60 17.74 -4.05 -1.85
N ILE A 61 17.37 -4.40 -3.08
CA ILE A 61 15.98 -4.75 -3.40
C ILE A 61 15.56 -5.97 -2.59
N GLN A 62 16.39 -7.01 -2.55
CA GLN A 62 16.08 -8.21 -1.79
C GLN A 62 15.89 -7.92 -0.31
N ALA A 63 16.71 -7.04 0.26
CA ALA A 63 16.57 -6.62 1.65
C ALA A 63 15.25 -5.92 1.91
N VAL A 64 14.83 -5.03 1.01
CA VAL A 64 13.53 -4.33 1.09
C VAL A 64 12.38 -5.32 1.04
N LEU A 65 12.41 -6.25 0.08
CA LEU A 65 11.33 -7.23 -0.07
C LEU A 65 11.26 -8.18 1.13
N TYR A 66 12.41 -8.60 1.64
CA TYR A 66 12.47 -9.47 2.81
C TYR A 66 11.86 -8.76 4.04
N ASP A 67 12.23 -7.51 4.27
CA ASP A 67 11.70 -6.72 5.38
C ASP A 67 10.19 -6.54 5.25
N TRP A 68 9.71 -6.23 4.05
CA TRP A 68 8.28 -6.04 3.81
C TRP A 68 7.50 -7.33 4.09
N ARG A 69 8.00 -8.46 3.61
CA ARG A 69 7.35 -9.76 3.83
C ARG A 69 7.24 -10.13 5.30
N ARG A 70 8.16 -9.65 6.12
CA ARG A 70 8.11 -9.92 7.57
C ARG A 70 7.01 -9.14 8.28
N HIS A 71 6.59 -8.01 7.73
CA HIS A 71 5.65 -7.10 8.38
C HIS A 71 4.29 -7.02 7.67
N ALA A 72 4.12 -7.73 6.58
CA ALA A 72 2.91 -7.66 5.77
C ALA A 72 2.39 -9.06 5.45
N GLN A 73 1.10 -9.14 5.18
CA GLN A 73 0.44 -10.39 4.83
C GLN A 73 0.24 -10.48 3.32
N GLU A 74 0.65 -11.60 2.74
CA GLU A 74 0.45 -11.86 1.32
C GLU A 74 -0.95 -12.39 1.06
N VAL A 75 -1.58 -11.90 0.01
CA VAL A 75 -2.79 -12.52 -0.57
C VAL A 75 -2.56 -12.75 -2.05
N ARG A 76 -3.32 -13.67 -2.63
CA ARG A 76 -3.24 -13.98 -4.05
C ARG A 76 -4.41 -13.38 -4.78
N ILE A 77 -4.11 -12.69 -5.88
CA ILE A 77 -5.14 -12.13 -6.76
C ILE A 77 -5.16 -12.91 -8.06
N THR A 78 -6.30 -12.83 -8.76
CA THR A 78 -6.48 -13.52 -10.05
C THR A 78 -6.09 -12.65 -11.23
N GLY A 79 -6.16 -11.32 -11.06
CA GLY A 79 -5.97 -10.37 -12.14
C GLY A 79 -7.23 -10.12 -12.95
N ASP A 80 -8.37 -10.61 -12.47
CA ASP A 80 -9.64 -10.54 -13.21
C ASP A 80 -10.47 -9.29 -12.92
N LEU A 81 -10.12 -8.54 -11.88
CA LEU A 81 -10.89 -7.34 -11.52
C LEU A 81 -10.56 -6.19 -12.46
N HIS A 82 -11.60 -5.52 -12.97
CA HIS A 82 -11.47 -4.37 -13.87
C HIS A 82 -12.39 -3.25 -13.38
N VAL A 83 -11.83 -2.36 -12.55
CA VAL A 83 -12.56 -1.25 -11.93
C VAL A 83 -11.96 0.10 -12.30
N VAL A 84 -10.63 0.20 -12.31
CA VAL A 84 -9.93 1.45 -12.59
C VAL A 84 -9.69 1.55 -14.10
N THR A 85 -10.69 2.04 -14.83
CA THR A 85 -10.65 2.04 -16.29
C THR A 85 -9.57 2.96 -16.86
N ALA A 86 -9.24 4.04 -16.15
CA ALA A 86 -8.22 4.99 -16.59
C ALA A 86 -6.80 4.42 -16.46
N ASP A 87 -6.58 3.47 -15.56
CA ASP A 87 -5.28 2.84 -15.37
C ASP A 87 -5.49 1.41 -14.88
N PRO A 88 -5.54 0.43 -15.79
CA PRO A 88 -5.76 -0.97 -15.40
C PRO A 88 -4.69 -1.55 -14.49
N ASP A 89 -3.48 -0.98 -14.47
CA ASP A 89 -2.43 -1.44 -13.55
C ASP A 89 -2.80 -1.19 -12.09
N ASP A 90 -3.72 -0.27 -11.81
CA ASP A 90 -4.17 0.03 -10.45
C ASP A 90 -5.22 -0.96 -9.94
N ASP A 91 -5.79 -1.78 -10.80
CA ASP A 91 -6.79 -2.78 -10.39
C ASP A 91 -6.24 -3.76 -9.37
N LYS A 92 -4.96 -4.06 -9.42
CA LYS A 92 -4.35 -5.01 -8.48
C LYS A 92 -4.45 -4.55 -7.03
N PHE A 93 -4.41 -3.24 -6.78
CA PHE A 93 -4.55 -2.71 -5.42
C PHE A 93 -5.97 -2.91 -4.89
N ILE A 94 -6.96 -2.69 -5.74
CA ILE A 94 -8.37 -2.90 -5.40
C ILE A 94 -8.63 -4.37 -5.14
N GLU A 95 -8.17 -5.23 -6.04
CA GLU A 95 -8.37 -6.68 -5.91
C GLU A 95 -7.66 -7.22 -4.67
N CYS A 96 -6.45 -6.76 -4.41
CA CYS A 96 -5.68 -7.13 -3.23
C CYS A 96 -6.46 -6.77 -1.95
N ALA A 97 -6.98 -5.55 -1.88
CA ALA A 97 -7.75 -5.08 -0.73
C ALA A 97 -9.04 -5.90 -0.56
N GLN A 98 -9.74 -6.14 -1.65
CA GLN A 98 -10.99 -6.90 -1.62
C GLN A 98 -10.75 -8.34 -1.15
N THR A 99 -9.73 -8.99 -1.70
CA THR A 99 -9.39 -10.37 -1.36
C THR A 99 -9.02 -10.50 0.12
N ALA A 100 -8.33 -9.52 0.66
CA ALA A 100 -7.85 -9.54 2.04
C ALA A 100 -8.86 -9.01 3.05
N GLY A 101 -9.97 -8.45 2.60
CA GLY A 101 -10.91 -7.78 3.49
C GLY A 101 -10.31 -6.50 4.09
N ALA A 102 -9.42 -5.83 3.35
CA ALA A 102 -8.87 -4.55 3.77
C ALA A 102 -9.92 -3.45 3.67
N THR A 103 -9.83 -2.46 4.54
CA THR A 103 -10.78 -1.35 4.60
C THR A 103 -10.24 -0.08 3.99
N VAL A 104 -8.93 0.02 3.80
CA VAL A 104 -8.29 1.23 3.30
C VAL A 104 -7.21 0.86 2.28
N ILE A 105 -7.12 1.66 1.22
CA ILE A 105 -5.96 1.73 0.32
C ILE A 105 -5.35 3.10 0.50
N VAL A 106 -4.06 3.16 0.83
CA VAL A 106 -3.32 4.41 0.94
C VAL A 106 -2.60 4.65 -0.38
N SER A 107 -2.90 5.77 -1.04
CA SER A 107 -2.39 6.07 -2.38
C SER A 107 -2.25 7.56 -2.61
N GLY A 108 -1.29 7.94 -3.45
CA GLY A 108 -1.19 9.28 -4.00
C GLY A 108 -1.59 9.35 -5.47
N ASP A 109 -1.98 8.22 -6.06
CA ASP A 109 -2.33 8.16 -7.47
C ASP A 109 -3.74 8.71 -7.71
N ARG A 110 -3.84 9.66 -8.65
CA ARG A 110 -5.14 10.33 -8.89
C ARG A 110 -6.20 9.38 -9.42
N HIS A 111 -5.84 8.34 -10.16
CA HIS A 111 -6.83 7.40 -10.71
C HIS A 111 -7.51 6.60 -9.58
N LEU A 112 -6.72 6.17 -8.60
CA LEU A 112 -7.27 5.54 -7.40
C LEU A 112 -8.04 6.54 -6.55
N LEU A 113 -7.49 7.72 -6.32
CA LEU A 113 -8.12 8.74 -5.49
C LEU A 113 -9.44 9.21 -6.11
N ASN A 114 -9.52 9.30 -7.44
CA ASN A 114 -10.77 9.67 -8.12
C ASN A 114 -11.86 8.61 -7.94
N LEU A 115 -11.49 7.34 -7.81
CA LEU A 115 -12.46 6.30 -7.48
C LEU A 115 -13.04 6.52 -6.07
N GLY A 116 -12.21 6.96 -5.13
CA GLY A 116 -12.62 7.35 -3.78
C GLY A 116 -12.97 6.20 -2.87
N GLN A 117 -13.83 5.31 -3.30
CA GLN A 117 -14.19 4.11 -2.56
C GLN A 117 -14.69 3.03 -3.50
N TYR A 118 -14.60 1.79 -3.05
CA TYR A 118 -15.10 0.64 -3.79
C TYR A 118 -15.49 -0.45 -2.79
N GLU A 119 -16.78 -0.76 -2.74
CA GLU A 119 -17.33 -1.85 -1.90
C GLU A 119 -16.80 -1.86 -0.47
N GLY A 120 -16.87 -0.71 0.19
CA GLY A 120 -16.45 -0.58 1.58
C GLY A 120 -14.96 -0.29 1.77
N ILE A 121 -14.18 -0.28 0.68
CA ILE A 121 -12.76 0.07 0.72
C ILE A 121 -12.64 1.56 0.42
N VAL A 122 -12.04 2.31 1.35
CA VAL A 122 -11.83 3.75 1.19
C VAL A 122 -10.41 4.00 0.70
N ILE A 123 -10.25 4.91 -0.25
CA ILE A 123 -8.94 5.26 -0.79
C ILE A 123 -8.53 6.62 -0.23
N LEU A 124 -7.42 6.68 0.49
CA LEU A 124 -6.96 7.86 1.20
C LEU A 124 -5.52 8.21 0.83
N ARG A 125 -5.22 9.51 0.80
CA ARG A 125 -3.83 9.97 0.74
C ARG A 125 -3.11 9.65 2.05
N PRO A 126 -1.77 9.54 2.03
CA PRO A 126 -1.02 9.28 3.27
C PRO A 126 -1.36 10.26 4.40
N ALA A 127 -1.45 11.56 4.10
CA ALA A 127 -1.78 12.56 5.11
C ALA A 127 -3.19 12.35 5.67
N GLU A 128 -4.15 12.01 4.82
CA GLU A 128 -5.53 11.75 5.23
C GLU A 128 -5.61 10.52 6.11
N PHE A 129 -4.87 9.48 5.75
CA PHE A 129 -4.82 8.25 6.54
C PHE A 129 -4.23 8.51 7.92
N MET A 130 -3.12 9.25 7.99
CA MET A 130 -2.49 9.60 9.26
C MET A 130 -3.40 10.46 10.13
N ALA A 131 -4.09 11.42 9.55
CA ALA A 131 -5.04 12.27 10.28
C ALA A 131 -6.18 11.44 10.87
N ARG A 132 -6.74 10.53 10.06
CA ARG A 132 -7.80 9.63 10.50
C ARG A 132 -7.33 8.71 11.63
N PHE A 133 -6.14 8.16 11.50
CA PHE A 133 -5.56 7.26 12.50
C PHE A 133 -5.30 8.01 13.81
N ASN A 134 -4.69 9.19 13.74
CA ASN A 134 -4.40 10.01 14.92
C ASN A 134 -5.67 10.49 15.61
N GLU A 135 -6.69 10.86 14.85
CA GLU A 135 -7.99 11.26 15.37
C GLU A 135 -8.63 10.11 16.15
N THR A 136 -8.64 8.91 15.57
CA THR A 136 -9.17 7.72 16.24
C THR A 136 -8.40 7.43 17.52
N SER A 137 -7.08 7.56 17.50
CA SER A 137 -6.23 7.34 18.66
C SER A 137 -6.48 8.37 19.76
N SER A 138 -6.72 9.64 19.38
CA SER A 138 -6.91 10.71 20.36
C SER A 138 -8.26 10.64 21.09
N ILE A 139 -9.22 9.91 20.54
CA ILE A 139 -10.53 9.71 21.17
C ILE A 139 -10.42 8.76 22.37
N ARG A 140 -9.38 8.00 22.41
CA ARG A 140 -9.15 7.06 23.52
C ARG A 140 -8.51 7.77 24.70
#